data_afd7c09e123fc337f6e7ecb554f6d0fe
#
_entry.id   afd7c09e123fc337f6e7ecb554f6d0fe
#
_cell.length_a   1.000
_cell.length_b   1.000
_cell.length_c   1.000
_cell.angle_alpha   90.00
_cell.angle_beta   90.00
_cell.angle_gamma   90.00
#
_symmetry.space_group_name_H-M   'P 1'
#
loop_
_entity.id
_entity.type
_entity.pdbx_description
1 polymer ?
#
loop_
_entity_poly.entity_id
_entity_poly.type
_entity_poly.pdbx_seq_one_letter_code
_entity_poly.pdbx_strand_id
1 'polypeptide(L)'
;LSLVGSEMCIRDSKYIEELGVDYLIELDFAKVCTMTPMQYLEEVLVKYFSPKAISTGFNHKFGVDKSGNVMFLSDCQEKFDYIYFATPPQSIYGDVISSTAIRQFIKSGSVFMADTMLGRKFAVSGTVIKGKELGATIGYPTANIIYPLDIVEPPHGVYEVEVNIGDTQTYKGLANFGVSPTVSNSGICTLETYILNFKGNLYDSDIKVSFGRFIRPEIKFSNLDELKTQIDLDLQSL
;
A
#
# COMPACT_ATOMS: atom_id res chain seq x y z
N LEU A 1 -3.42 6.65 -25.77
CA LEU A 1 -2.85 6.98 -24.47
C LEU A 1 -3.98 7.23 -23.47
N SER A 2 -4.54 6.18 -22.93
CA SER A 2 -5.38 6.28 -21.75
C SER A 2 -4.50 5.90 -20.57
N LEU A 3 -3.87 6.88 -19.99
CA LEU A 3 -3.27 6.79 -18.67
C LEU A 3 -4.37 7.02 -17.65
N VAL A 4 -5.12 6.01 -17.37
CA VAL A 4 -5.71 5.87 -16.05
C VAL A 4 -4.61 5.21 -15.22
N GLY A 5 -3.69 6.01 -14.70
CA GLY A 5 -2.84 5.56 -13.62
C GLY A 5 -3.76 5.23 -12.46
N SER A 6 -3.88 3.97 -12.10
CA SER A 6 -4.52 3.61 -10.84
C SER A 6 -3.75 4.32 -9.73
N GLU A 7 -4.40 4.72 -8.65
CA GLU A 7 -3.74 5.34 -7.48
C GLU A 7 -2.55 4.50 -7.00
N MET A 8 -2.59 3.19 -7.23
CA MET A 8 -1.51 2.25 -6.97
C MET A 8 -0.25 2.57 -7.79
N CYS A 9 -0.38 2.81 -9.11
CA CYS A 9 0.76 3.16 -9.97
C CYS A 9 1.41 4.48 -9.54
N ILE A 10 0.62 5.49 -9.21
CA ILE A 10 1.12 6.80 -8.74
C ILE A 10 1.89 6.64 -7.44
N ARG A 11 1.34 5.87 -6.49
CA ARG A 11 1.99 5.61 -5.20
C ARG A 11 3.29 4.83 -5.35
N ASP A 12 3.28 3.78 -6.16
CA ASP A 12 4.46 2.92 -6.35
C ASP A 12 5.56 3.66 -7.11
N SER A 13 5.20 4.51 -8.09
CA SER A 13 6.16 5.39 -8.80
C SER A 13 6.87 6.33 -7.84
N LYS A 14 6.17 6.92 -6.87
CA LYS A 14 6.77 7.80 -5.86
C LYS A 14 7.82 7.06 -5.01
N TYR A 15 7.53 5.84 -4.57
CA TYR A 15 8.51 5.05 -3.81
C TYR A 15 9.73 4.64 -4.65
N ILE A 16 9.54 4.35 -5.95
CA ILE A 16 10.63 4.04 -6.87
C ILE A 16 11.53 5.28 -7.07
N GLU A 17 10.93 6.46 -7.22
CA GLU A 17 11.63 7.74 -7.30
C GLU A 17 12.45 8.02 -6.04
N GLU A 18 11.88 7.81 -4.84
CA GLU A 18 12.57 7.97 -3.55
C GLU A 18 13.79 7.05 -3.40
N LEU A 19 13.83 5.93 -4.13
CA LEU A 19 14.98 5.03 -4.20
C LEU A 19 16.07 5.48 -5.18
N GLY A 20 15.90 6.61 -5.85
CA GLY A 20 16.90 7.19 -6.77
C GLY A 20 16.92 6.55 -8.15
N VAL A 21 15.79 5.99 -8.59
CA VAL A 21 15.63 5.48 -9.96
C VAL A 21 15.42 6.63 -10.92
N ASP A 22 16.26 6.75 -11.96
CA ASP A 22 16.20 7.85 -12.93
C ASP A 22 15.02 7.73 -13.89
N TYR A 23 14.65 6.52 -14.28
CA TYR A 23 13.56 6.26 -15.23
C TYR A 23 12.70 5.08 -14.79
N LEU A 24 11.40 5.28 -14.71
CA LEU A 24 10.39 4.23 -14.57
C LEU A 24 9.66 4.06 -15.90
N ILE A 25 9.68 2.84 -16.42
CA ILE A 25 9.06 2.53 -17.71
C ILE A 25 7.93 1.53 -17.49
N GLU A 26 6.71 1.98 -17.71
CA GLU A 26 5.53 1.14 -17.66
C GLU A 26 5.24 0.55 -19.03
N LEU A 27 5.30 -0.78 -19.12
CA LEU A 27 4.98 -1.50 -20.35
C LEU A 27 3.51 -1.93 -20.35
N ASP A 28 2.88 -1.80 -21.50
CA ASP A 28 1.54 -2.37 -21.71
C ASP A 28 1.62 -3.91 -21.63
N PHE A 29 1.14 -4.46 -20.53
CA PHE A 29 1.18 -5.90 -20.27
C PHE A 29 0.56 -6.72 -21.40
N ALA A 30 -0.55 -6.24 -22.01
CA ALA A 30 -1.22 -6.94 -23.09
C ALA A 30 -0.31 -7.12 -24.32
N LYS A 31 0.64 -6.20 -24.54
CA LYS A 31 1.60 -6.28 -25.64
C LYS A 31 2.77 -7.20 -25.37
N VAL A 32 3.21 -7.29 -24.11
CA VAL A 32 4.43 -8.04 -23.77
C VAL A 32 4.15 -9.46 -23.26
N CYS A 33 2.94 -9.73 -22.74
CA CYS A 33 2.61 -11.04 -22.17
C CYS A 33 2.58 -12.20 -23.16
N THR A 34 2.42 -11.92 -24.47
CA THR A 34 2.41 -12.91 -25.55
C THR A 34 3.78 -13.13 -26.19
N MET A 35 4.77 -12.31 -25.86
CA MET A 35 6.12 -12.44 -26.39
C MET A 35 6.83 -13.65 -25.80
N THR A 36 7.60 -14.35 -26.64
CA THR A 36 8.56 -15.35 -26.14
C THR A 36 9.66 -14.65 -25.33
N PRO A 37 10.37 -15.36 -24.42
CA PRO A 37 11.48 -14.75 -23.66
C PRO A 37 12.53 -14.09 -24.57
N MET A 38 12.84 -14.69 -25.70
CA MET A 38 13.81 -14.17 -26.67
C MET A 38 13.29 -12.89 -27.32
N GLN A 39 12.03 -12.87 -27.78
CA GLN A 39 11.42 -11.66 -28.35
C GLN A 39 11.39 -10.51 -27.36
N TYR A 40 11.03 -10.77 -26.10
CA TYR A 40 11.04 -9.75 -25.05
C TYR A 40 12.45 -9.19 -24.81
N LEU A 41 13.46 -10.08 -24.73
CA LEU A 41 14.85 -9.66 -24.57
C LEU A 41 15.35 -8.84 -25.76
N GLU A 42 15.18 -9.33 -26.99
CA GLU A 42 15.69 -8.69 -28.21
C GLU A 42 14.93 -7.39 -28.56
N GLU A 43 13.58 -7.48 -28.61
CA GLU A 43 12.77 -6.40 -29.16
C GLU A 43 12.43 -5.32 -28.12
N VAL A 44 12.45 -5.66 -26.82
CA VAL A 44 12.15 -4.69 -25.76
C VAL A 44 13.43 -4.28 -25.05
N LEU A 45 14.13 -5.20 -24.38
CA LEU A 45 15.24 -4.81 -23.52
C LEU A 45 16.46 -4.35 -24.31
N VAL A 46 16.91 -5.11 -25.29
CA VAL A 46 18.13 -4.79 -26.04
C VAL A 46 17.89 -3.66 -27.04
N LYS A 47 16.84 -3.76 -27.82
CA LYS A 47 16.55 -2.79 -28.91
C LYS A 47 16.28 -1.38 -28.40
N TYR A 48 15.53 -1.23 -27.31
CA TYR A 48 15.16 0.10 -26.79
C TYR A 48 16.11 0.63 -25.73
N PHE A 49 16.72 -0.24 -24.92
CA PHE A 49 17.52 0.22 -23.76
C PHE A 49 19.01 -0.06 -23.91
N SER A 50 19.42 -1.02 -24.74
CA SER A 50 20.82 -1.44 -24.86
C SER A 50 21.51 -1.56 -23.50
N PRO A 51 20.97 -2.37 -22.57
CA PRO A 51 21.39 -2.39 -21.19
C PRO A 51 22.83 -2.87 -21.05
N LYS A 52 23.63 -2.22 -20.22
CA LYS A 52 24.94 -2.72 -19.82
C LYS A 52 24.87 -3.71 -18.66
N ALA A 53 23.78 -3.64 -17.89
CA ALA A 53 23.49 -4.57 -16.83
C ALA A 53 21.98 -4.81 -16.72
N ILE A 54 21.58 -6.04 -16.41
CA ILE A 54 20.20 -6.42 -16.10
C ILE A 54 20.20 -7.02 -14.70
N SER A 55 19.38 -6.47 -13.81
CA SER A 55 19.16 -7.01 -12.46
C SER A 55 17.71 -7.43 -12.29
N THR A 56 17.49 -8.60 -11.71
CA THR A 56 16.13 -9.07 -11.37
C THR A 56 16.13 -9.78 -10.02
N GLY A 57 14.96 -9.96 -9.42
CA GLY A 57 14.83 -10.85 -8.27
C GLY A 57 15.07 -12.33 -8.65
N PHE A 58 15.46 -13.13 -7.69
CA PHE A 58 15.79 -14.58 -7.86
C PHE A 58 14.67 -15.41 -8.48
N ASN A 59 13.42 -15.00 -8.32
CA ASN A 59 12.24 -15.71 -8.79
C ASN A 59 11.58 -15.04 -10.00
N HIS A 60 12.29 -14.12 -10.67
CA HIS A 60 11.76 -13.40 -11.82
C HIS A 60 11.39 -14.34 -12.96
N LYS A 61 10.19 -14.13 -13.50
CA LYS A 61 9.67 -14.85 -14.65
C LYS A 61 9.02 -13.87 -15.62
N PHE A 62 9.20 -14.11 -16.91
CA PHE A 62 8.68 -13.25 -17.99
C PHE A 62 8.39 -14.07 -19.25
N GLY A 63 7.83 -13.39 -20.25
CA GLY A 63 7.45 -14.03 -21.51
C GLY A 63 6.22 -14.93 -21.40
N VAL A 64 5.77 -15.42 -22.53
CA VAL A 64 4.60 -16.31 -22.62
C VAL A 64 4.78 -17.54 -21.72
N ASP A 65 3.73 -17.92 -21.02
CA ASP A 65 3.71 -19.04 -20.08
C ASP A 65 4.79 -18.98 -18.98
N LYS A 66 5.31 -17.76 -18.71
CA LYS A 66 6.41 -17.56 -17.74
C LYS A 66 7.66 -18.39 -18.07
N SER A 67 7.90 -18.66 -19.34
CA SER A 67 9.00 -19.50 -19.84
C SER A 67 10.37 -18.85 -19.72
N GLY A 68 10.46 -17.50 -19.63
CA GLY A 68 11.68 -16.79 -19.30
C GLY A 68 11.94 -16.78 -17.81
N ASN A 69 13.19 -16.90 -17.39
CA ASN A 69 13.62 -16.93 -16.01
C ASN A 69 15.03 -16.37 -15.84
N VAL A 70 15.55 -16.42 -14.62
CA VAL A 70 16.90 -15.95 -14.27
C VAL A 70 18.01 -16.66 -15.04
N MET A 71 17.88 -17.96 -15.29
CA MET A 71 18.86 -18.74 -16.06
C MET A 71 18.88 -18.27 -17.52
N PHE A 72 17.70 -18.10 -18.14
CA PHE A 72 17.61 -17.59 -19.50
C PHE A 72 18.33 -16.25 -19.68
N LEU A 73 18.15 -15.30 -18.75
CA LEU A 73 18.86 -14.02 -18.80
C LEU A 73 20.37 -14.19 -18.58
N SER A 74 20.78 -15.07 -17.70
CA SER A 74 22.19 -15.40 -17.49
C SER A 74 22.85 -16.00 -18.73
N ASP A 75 22.17 -16.93 -19.41
CA ASP A 75 22.71 -17.62 -20.59
C ASP A 75 22.83 -16.69 -21.82
N CYS A 76 21.99 -15.64 -21.86
CA CYS A 76 21.98 -14.69 -22.97
C CYS A 76 22.97 -13.53 -22.81
N GLN A 77 23.63 -13.37 -21.64
CA GLN A 77 24.45 -12.19 -21.33
C GLN A 77 25.61 -11.99 -22.32
N GLU A 78 26.30 -13.05 -22.74
CA GLU A 78 27.42 -12.96 -23.69
C GLU A 78 26.93 -12.56 -25.09
N LYS A 79 25.78 -13.13 -25.52
CA LYS A 79 25.20 -12.85 -26.84
C LYS A 79 24.80 -11.38 -27.02
N PHE A 80 24.35 -10.72 -25.95
CA PHE A 80 23.79 -9.35 -26.01
C PHE A 80 24.65 -8.30 -25.26
N ASP A 81 25.87 -8.64 -24.84
CA ASP A 81 26.83 -7.75 -24.21
C ASP A 81 26.28 -6.99 -22.99
N TYR A 82 25.65 -7.72 -22.06
CA TYR A 82 25.23 -7.18 -20.75
C TYR A 82 25.73 -8.07 -19.61
N ILE A 83 25.80 -7.52 -18.40
CA ILE A 83 26.08 -8.27 -17.20
C ILE A 83 24.74 -8.58 -16.49
N TYR A 84 24.54 -9.83 -16.05
CA TYR A 84 23.31 -10.23 -15.37
C TYR A 84 23.50 -10.41 -13.86
N PHE A 85 22.57 -9.88 -13.07
CA PHE A 85 22.54 -10.01 -11.62
C PHE A 85 21.20 -10.56 -11.16
N ALA A 86 21.20 -11.71 -10.49
CA ALA A 86 20.03 -12.21 -9.76
C ALA A 86 20.13 -11.78 -8.30
N THR A 87 19.24 -10.92 -7.85
CA THR A 87 19.17 -10.53 -6.43
C THR A 87 18.66 -11.70 -5.60
N PRO A 88 19.41 -12.18 -4.59
CA PRO A 88 18.98 -13.28 -3.76
C PRO A 88 17.77 -12.92 -2.88
N PRO A 89 17.00 -13.89 -2.38
CA PRO A 89 15.91 -13.61 -1.45
C PRO A 89 16.44 -12.94 -0.19
N GLN A 90 15.77 -11.89 0.22
CA GLN A 90 16.02 -11.23 1.49
C GLN A 90 15.06 -11.80 2.53
N SER A 91 15.53 -11.96 3.77
CA SER A 91 14.74 -12.54 4.87
C SER A 91 14.84 -11.66 6.12
N ILE A 92 13.73 -11.59 6.85
CA ILE A 92 13.65 -10.92 8.16
C ILE A 92 13.04 -11.92 9.14
N TYR A 93 13.69 -12.12 10.29
CA TYR A 93 13.29 -13.09 11.32
C TYR A 93 13.09 -14.53 10.79
N GLY A 94 13.78 -14.91 9.72
CA GLY A 94 13.66 -16.23 9.09
C GLY A 94 12.60 -16.32 7.98
N ASP A 95 11.74 -15.35 7.84
CA ASP A 95 10.74 -15.29 6.78
C ASP A 95 11.26 -14.54 5.55
N VAL A 96 11.08 -15.12 4.37
CA VAL A 96 11.45 -14.48 3.10
C VAL A 96 10.51 -13.30 2.82
N ILE A 97 11.10 -12.13 2.57
CA ILE A 97 10.35 -10.93 2.17
C ILE A 97 9.67 -11.20 0.82
N SER A 98 8.35 -11.17 0.83
CA SER A 98 7.55 -11.36 -0.38
C SER A 98 6.21 -10.64 -0.26
N SER A 99 5.62 -10.27 -1.40
CA SER A 99 4.28 -9.67 -1.42
C SER A 99 3.22 -10.57 -0.78
N THR A 100 3.38 -11.89 -0.89
CA THR A 100 2.47 -12.87 -0.27
C THR A 100 2.56 -12.82 1.25
N ALA A 101 3.78 -12.87 1.81
CA ALA A 101 3.99 -12.80 3.25
C ALA A 101 3.49 -11.46 3.82
N ILE A 102 3.83 -10.33 3.17
CA ILE A 102 3.38 -9.01 3.59
C ILE A 102 1.85 -8.92 3.62
N ARG A 103 1.16 -9.39 2.56
CA ARG A 103 -0.32 -9.40 2.54
C ARG A 103 -0.92 -10.28 3.63
N GLN A 104 -0.28 -11.41 3.96
CA GLN A 104 -0.74 -12.27 5.05
C GLN A 104 -0.60 -11.58 6.41
N PHE A 105 0.52 -10.90 6.68
CA PHE A 105 0.70 -10.14 7.91
C PHE A 105 -0.31 -9.00 8.03
N ILE A 106 -0.60 -8.26 6.96
CA ILE A 106 -1.64 -7.22 6.98
C ILE A 106 -3.00 -7.85 7.29
N LYS A 107 -3.39 -8.92 6.60
CA LYS A 107 -4.68 -9.62 6.81
C LYS A 107 -4.84 -10.21 8.20
N SER A 108 -3.74 -10.58 8.87
CA SER A 108 -3.76 -11.07 10.25
C SER A 108 -3.72 -9.96 11.30
N GLY A 109 -3.60 -8.69 10.90
CA GLY A 109 -3.44 -7.55 11.81
C GLY A 109 -2.03 -7.37 12.37
N SER A 110 -1.07 -8.18 11.91
CA SER A 110 0.35 -8.07 12.29
C SER A 110 1.04 -6.93 11.53
N VAL A 111 0.54 -5.70 11.69
CA VAL A 111 1.03 -4.52 10.96
C VAL A 111 2.52 -4.30 11.17
N PHE A 112 3.02 -4.48 12.40
CA PHE A 112 4.45 -4.36 12.69
C PHE A 112 5.34 -5.25 11.81
N MET A 113 4.93 -6.51 11.59
CA MET A 113 5.68 -7.42 10.72
C MET A 113 5.58 -7.01 9.25
N ALA A 114 4.40 -6.53 8.84
CA ALA A 114 4.23 -5.98 7.49
C ALA A 114 5.14 -4.76 7.26
N ASP A 115 5.18 -3.82 8.20
CA ASP A 115 6.04 -2.62 8.16
C ASP A 115 7.53 -3.00 8.08
N THR A 116 7.93 -3.96 8.90
CA THR A 116 9.32 -4.45 8.94
C THR A 116 9.74 -5.04 7.58
N MET A 117 8.86 -5.84 6.95
CA MET A 117 9.12 -6.41 5.63
C MET A 117 9.03 -5.37 4.50
N LEU A 118 8.14 -4.38 4.62
CA LEU A 118 8.01 -3.29 3.66
C LEU A 118 9.17 -2.30 3.72
N GLY A 119 9.90 -2.25 4.85
CA GLY A 119 10.89 -1.19 5.13
C GLY A 119 10.25 0.19 5.35
N ARG A 120 8.93 0.26 5.52
CA ARG A 120 8.14 1.48 5.72
C ARG A 120 6.80 1.14 6.37
N LYS A 121 6.11 2.14 6.90
CA LYS A 121 4.76 1.93 7.46
C LYS A 121 3.75 1.55 6.38
N PHE A 122 2.90 0.59 6.70
CA PHE A 122 1.71 0.29 5.91
C PHE A 122 0.75 1.46 6.03
N ALA A 123 0.43 2.10 4.93
CA ALA A 123 -0.37 3.31 4.91
C ALA A 123 -1.33 3.32 3.72
N VAL A 124 -2.43 4.05 3.89
CA VAL A 124 -3.37 4.38 2.83
C VAL A 124 -3.49 5.89 2.72
N SER A 125 -3.67 6.37 1.50
CA SER A 125 -3.94 7.78 1.23
C SER A 125 -5.32 7.91 0.63
N GLY A 126 -5.96 9.04 0.87
CA GLY A 126 -7.25 9.35 0.28
C GLY A 126 -7.68 10.77 0.58
N THR A 127 -8.61 11.28 -0.22
CA THR A 127 -9.24 12.56 -0.01
C THR A 127 -10.29 12.45 1.09
N VAL A 128 -10.28 13.39 2.02
CA VAL A 128 -11.23 13.42 3.14
C VAL A 128 -12.62 13.78 2.64
N ILE A 129 -13.56 12.87 2.86
CA ILE A 129 -14.97 13.03 2.50
C ILE A 129 -15.82 13.30 3.72
N LYS A 130 -17.03 13.80 3.49
CA LYS A 130 -18.02 13.98 4.54
C LYS A 130 -18.57 12.64 5.02
N GLY A 131 -18.42 12.37 6.34
CA GLY A 131 -18.98 11.21 7.02
C GLY A 131 -20.32 11.51 7.69
N LYS A 132 -20.73 10.64 8.62
CA LYS A 132 -21.96 10.82 9.42
C LYS A 132 -21.88 11.92 10.48
N GLU A 133 -20.68 12.45 10.74
CA GLU A 133 -20.40 13.49 11.74
C GLU A 133 -20.81 13.11 13.18
N LEU A 134 -21.10 11.84 13.45
CA LEU A 134 -21.53 11.38 14.77
C LEU A 134 -20.46 11.62 15.84
N GLY A 135 -19.19 11.36 15.51
CA GLY A 135 -18.07 11.64 16.41
C GLY A 135 -17.97 13.13 16.79
N ALA A 136 -18.27 14.05 15.86
CA ALA A 136 -18.23 15.48 16.11
C ALA A 136 -19.24 15.90 17.20
N THR A 137 -20.42 15.25 17.27
CA THR A 137 -21.47 15.57 18.27
C THR A 137 -21.05 15.23 19.70
N ILE A 138 -20.10 14.31 19.86
CA ILE A 138 -19.57 13.86 21.18
C ILE A 138 -18.16 14.36 21.47
N GLY A 139 -17.62 15.24 20.59
CA GLY A 139 -16.31 15.88 20.79
C GLY A 139 -15.14 15.19 20.09
N TYR A 140 -15.39 14.17 19.26
CA TYR A 140 -14.38 13.43 18.52
C TYR A 140 -14.61 13.53 17.00
N PRO A 141 -14.36 14.69 16.38
CA PRO A 141 -14.51 14.86 14.93
C PRO A 141 -13.52 13.94 14.19
N THR A 142 -14.01 13.23 13.17
CA THR A 142 -13.21 12.29 12.38
C THR A 142 -13.06 12.76 10.93
N ALA A 143 -11.86 12.56 10.39
CA ALA A 143 -11.60 12.60 8.95
C ALA A 143 -11.93 11.21 8.37
N ASN A 144 -12.75 11.20 7.31
CA ASN A 144 -13.22 9.97 6.70
C ASN A 144 -12.62 9.86 5.30
N ILE A 145 -11.96 8.74 5.00
CA ILE A 145 -11.50 8.41 3.64
C ILE A 145 -12.09 7.08 3.20
N ILE A 146 -12.33 6.95 1.90
CA ILE A 146 -12.69 5.67 1.29
C ILE A 146 -11.44 4.80 1.25
N TYR A 147 -11.54 3.55 1.73
CA TYR A 147 -10.42 2.63 1.62
C TYR A 147 -10.25 2.16 0.17
N PRO A 148 -9.05 2.25 -0.42
CA PRO A 148 -8.83 1.87 -1.80
C PRO A 148 -9.06 0.37 -2.04
N LEU A 149 -9.83 0.03 -3.07
CA LEU A 149 -10.23 -1.35 -3.37
C LEU A 149 -9.07 -2.27 -3.80
N ASP A 150 -7.97 -1.70 -4.25
CA ASP A 150 -6.78 -2.41 -4.72
C ASP A 150 -5.74 -2.67 -3.61
N ILE A 151 -5.99 -2.16 -2.40
CA ILE A 151 -5.12 -2.37 -1.24
C ILE A 151 -5.66 -3.53 -0.39
N VAL A 152 -4.74 -4.37 0.10
CA VAL A 152 -5.09 -5.45 1.03
C VAL A 152 -5.70 -4.88 2.32
N GLU A 153 -6.83 -5.44 2.74
CA GLU A 153 -7.55 -5.01 3.93
C GLU A 153 -6.98 -5.66 5.18
N PRO A 154 -6.67 -4.88 6.24
CA PRO A 154 -6.40 -5.42 7.56
C PRO A 154 -7.72 -5.83 8.24
N PRO A 155 -7.71 -6.51 9.41
CA PRO A 155 -8.92 -6.79 10.18
C PRO A 155 -9.72 -5.52 10.52
N HIS A 156 -11.05 -5.62 10.46
CA HIS A 156 -11.91 -4.52 10.85
C HIS A 156 -11.78 -4.23 12.35
N GLY A 157 -11.71 -2.96 12.72
CA GLY A 157 -11.56 -2.51 14.09
C GLY A 157 -10.83 -1.19 14.25
N VAL A 158 -10.41 -0.93 15.46
CA VAL A 158 -9.76 0.31 15.86
C VAL A 158 -8.24 0.12 15.90
N TYR A 159 -7.54 1.08 15.31
CA TYR A 159 -6.09 1.11 15.20
C TYR A 159 -5.52 2.40 15.78
N GLU A 160 -4.37 2.31 16.43
CA GLU A 160 -3.46 3.44 16.54
C GLU A 160 -2.96 3.81 15.15
N VAL A 161 -2.92 5.10 14.83
CA VAL A 161 -2.46 5.56 13.51
C VAL A 161 -1.59 6.80 13.61
N GLU A 162 -0.75 6.98 12.58
CA GLU A 162 -0.13 8.26 12.28
C GLU A 162 -0.76 8.86 11.03
N VAL A 163 -1.09 10.13 11.09
CA VAL A 163 -1.74 10.87 10.01
C VAL A 163 -0.81 11.95 9.50
N ASN A 164 -0.45 11.87 8.23
CA ASN A 164 0.28 12.94 7.54
C ASN A 164 -0.72 13.84 6.80
N ILE A 165 -0.60 15.13 7.04
CA ILE A 165 -1.39 16.19 6.39
C ILE A 165 -0.39 17.09 5.65
N GLY A 166 -0.44 17.05 4.32
CA GLY A 166 0.64 17.60 3.51
C GLY A 166 1.98 16.91 3.75
N ASP A 167 3.08 17.57 3.37
CA ASP A 167 4.41 16.94 3.38
C ASP A 167 5.13 17.02 4.74
N THR A 168 4.64 17.84 5.67
CA THR A 168 5.43 18.20 6.87
C THR A 168 4.74 17.96 8.20
N GLN A 169 3.44 17.74 8.23
CA GLN A 169 2.69 17.63 9.49
C GLN A 169 2.29 16.18 9.75
N THR A 170 2.75 15.64 10.87
CA THR A 170 2.40 14.29 11.33
C THR A 170 1.69 14.36 12.69
N TYR A 171 0.57 13.71 12.78
CA TYR A 171 -0.25 13.63 13.99
C TYR A 171 -0.46 12.17 14.39
N LYS A 172 -0.65 11.92 15.68
CA LYS A 172 -1.19 10.65 16.16
C LYS A 172 -2.70 10.66 16.10
N GLY A 173 -3.31 9.49 16.03
CA GLY A 173 -4.74 9.35 16.02
C GLY A 173 -5.24 7.94 16.29
N LEU A 174 -6.55 7.82 16.33
CA LEU A 174 -7.28 6.57 16.32
C LEU A 174 -8.07 6.46 15.03
N ALA A 175 -8.01 5.34 14.36
CA ALA A 175 -8.82 5.09 13.18
C ALA A 175 -9.69 3.85 13.37
N ASN A 176 -10.98 3.98 13.08
CA ASN A 176 -11.88 2.85 12.90
C ASN A 176 -11.87 2.46 11.42
N PHE A 177 -11.49 1.23 11.11
CA PHE A 177 -11.55 0.63 9.80
C PHE A 177 -12.71 -0.36 9.73
N GLY A 178 -13.64 -0.15 8.83
CA GLY A 178 -14.80 -1.02 8.69
C GLY A 178 -15.72 -0.66 7.53
N VAL A 179 -16.79 -1.43 7.35
CA VAL A 179 -17.78 -1.21 6.29
C VAL A 179 -18.69 -0.03 6.66
N SER A 180 -18.72 0.98 5.80
CA SER A 180 -19.59 2.14 6.01
C SER A 180 -21.05 1.77 5.77
N PRO A 181 -21.94 1.91 6.77
CA PRO A 181 -23.37 1.67 6.57
C PRO A 181 -24.05 2.73 5.69
N THR A 182 -23.42 3.83 5.40
CA THR A 182 -23.95 4.93 4.56
C THR A 182 -23.66 4.74 3.07
N VAL A 183 -22.63 3.99 2.74
CA VAL A 183 -22.29 3.57 1.36
C VAL A 183 -22.77 2.13 1.12
N SER A 184 -23.64 1.66 1.96
CA SER A 184 -23.96 0.28 2.34
C SER A 184 -24.59 -0.63 1.29
N ASN A 185 -24.73 -0.23 0.03
CA ASN A 185 -25.10 -1.17 -1.03
C ASN A 185 -23.91 -1.71 -1.83
N SER A 186 -22.68 -1.29 -1.52
CA SER A 186 -21.48 -1.61 -2.31
C SER A 186 -20.38 -2.36 -1.54
N GLY A 187 -20.52 -2.57 -0.22
CA GLY A 187 -19.48 -3.22 0.59
C GLY A 187 -18.18 -2.40 0.71
N ILE A 188 -18.23 -1.09 0.50
CA ILE A 188 -17.07 -0.21 0.54
C ILE A 188 -16.63 0.01 1.99
N CYS A 189 -15.35 -0.26 2.26
CA CYS A 189 -14.73 0.04 3.54
C CYS A 189 -14.33 1.52 3.62
N THR A 190 -14.42 2.08 4.82
CA THR A 190 -13.97 3.43 5.15
C THR A 190 -13.02 3.40 6.32
N LEU A 191 -12.16 4.41 6.36
CA LEU A 191 -11.28 4.66 7.49
C LEU A 191 -11.72 5.99 8.12
N GLU A 192 -12.30 5.90 9.31
CA GLU A 192 -12.76 7.03 10.10
C GLU A 192 -11.71 7.38 11.14
N THR A 193 -10.99 8.49 10.97
CA THR A 193 -9.79 8.81 11.75
C THR A 193 -10.01 10.03 12.64
N TYR A 194 -9.94 9.84 13.94
CA TYR A 194 -9.80 10.92 14.91
C TYR A 194 -8.33 11.33 15.04
N ILE A 195 -8.02 12.59 14.78
CA ILE A 195 -6.66 13.12 14.76
C ILE A 195 -6.42 13.91 16.05
N LEU A 196 -5.49 13.45 16.88
CA LEU A 196 -5.20 14.07 18.17
C LEU A 196 -4.63 15.48 18.00
N ASN A 197 -5.15 16.42 18.79
CA ASN A 197 -4.69 17.81 18.85
C ASN A 197 -4.80 18.58 17.51
N PHE A 198 -5.45 18.02 16.51
CA PHE A 198 -5.70 18.72 15.26
C PHE A 198 -6.92 19.65 15.39
N LYS A 199 -6.76 20.87 14.90
CA LYS A 199 -7.85 21.85 14.81
C LYS A 199 -7.84 22.42 13.40
N GLY A 200 -8.84 22.13 12.63
CA GLY A 200 -8.96 22.62 11.26
C GLY A 200 -10.01 21.85 10.46
N ASN A 201 -10.20 22.29 9.22
CA ASN A 201 -11.04 21.62 8.25
C ASN A 201 -10.14 20.83 7.28
N LEU A 202 -10.42 19.54 7.09
CA LEU A 202 -9.71 18.66 6.17
C LEU A 202 -10.56 18.18 5.00
N TYR A 203 -11.82 18.61 4.89
CA TYR A 203 -12.64 18.22 3.75
C TYR A 203 -11.97 18.59 2.43
N ASP A 204 -12.05 17.68 1.48
CA ASP A 204 -11.43 17.79 0.15
C ASP A 204 -9.88 17.85 0.16
N SER A 205 -9.25 17.61 1.31
CA SER A 205 -7.79 17.51 1.43
C SER A 205 -7.34 16.06 1.40
N ASP A 206 -6.17 15.82 0.83
CA ASP A 206 -5.55 14.51 0.86
C ASP A 206 -4.80 14.29 2.16
N ILE A 207 -5.02 13.13 2.77
CA ILE A 207 -4.30 12.68 3.96
C ILE A 207 -3.70 11.30 3.71
N LYS A 208 -2.59 11.01 4.41
CA LYS A 208 -2.00 9.67 4.47
C LYS A 208 -2.13 9.14 5.88
N VAL A 209 -2.77 7.99 6.02
CA VAL A 209 -2.98 7.32 7.32
C VAL A 209 -2.13 6.06 7.36
N SER A 210 -1.14 6.05 8.24
CA SER A 210 -0.27 4.91 8.51
C SER A 210 -0.83 4.10 9.66
N PHE A 211 -1.09 2.83 9.43
CA PHE A 211 -1.58 1.92 10.46
C PHE A 211 -0.47 1.60 11.46
N GLY A 212 -0.84 1.58 12.73
CA GLY A 212 -0.01 1.11 13.82
C GLY A 212 -0.62 -0.11 14.49
N ARG A 213 -0.64 -0.12 15.83
CA ARG A 213 -1.13 -1.24 16.63
C ARG A 213 -2.65 -1.39 16.50
N PHE A 214 -3.09 -2.63 16.25
CA PHE A 214 -4.50 -3.01 16.40
C PHE A 214 -4.91 -2.91 17.87
N ILE A 215 -5.94 -2.14 18.17
CA ILE A 215 -6.40 -1.91 19.55
C ILE A 215 -7.50 -2.89 19.91
N ARG A 216 -8.55 -2.96 19.09
CA ARG A 216 -9.70 -3.83 19.31
C ARG A 216 -10.55 -4.00 18.05
N PRO A 217 -11.39 -5.03 17.99
CA PRO A 217 -12.42 -5.16 16.94
C PRO A 217 -13.51 -4.09 17.10
N GLU A 218 -14.35 -3.96 16.05
CA GLU A 218 -15.53 -3.10 16.12
C GLU A 218 -16.50 -3.57 17.21
N ILE A 219 -17.08 -2.62 17.93
CA ILE A 219 -18.08 -2.86 18.98
C ILE A 219 -19.33 -2.05 18.62
N LYS A 220 -20.51 -2.66 18.81
CA LYS A 220 -21.79 -1.95 18.73
C LYS A 220 -22.11 -1.36 20.09
N PHE A 221 -22.44 -0.09 20.12
CA PHE A 221 -22.79 0.66 21.34
C PHE A 221 -24.31 0.89 21.37
N SER A 222 -24.88 0.84 22.55
CA SER A 222 -26.32 1.06 22.77
C SER A 222 -26.68 2.55 22.76
N ASN A 223 -25.69 3.41 23.10
CA ASN A 223 -25.85 4.85 23.18
C ASN A 223 -24.52 5.59 22.95
N LEU A 224 -24.58 6.92 22.85
CA LEU A 224 -23.43 7.77 22.59
C LEU A 224 -22.47 7.88 23.79
N ASP A 225 -22.96 7.73 25.01
CA ASP A 225 -22.11 7.82 26.22
C ASP A 225 -21.18 6.60 26.33
N GLU A 226 -21.70 5.42 25.98
CA GLU A 226 -20.86 4.20 25.89
C GLU A 226 -19.78 4.34 24.82
N LEU A 227 -20.16 4.84 23.64
CA LEU A 227 -19.20 5.11 22.56
C LEU A 227 -18.12 6.10 23.01
N LYS A 228 -18.51 7.19 23.66
CA LYS A 228 -17.57 8.18 24.19
C LYS A 228 -16.62 7.60 25.20
N THR A 229 -17.13 6.85 26.17
CA THR A 229 -16.33 6.18 27.20
C THR A 229 -15.31 5.24 26.58
N GLN A 230 -15.70 4.48 25.56
CA GLN A 230 -14.79 3.57 24.88
C GLN A 230 -13.70 4.31 24.10
N ILE A 231 -14.03 5.42 23.42
CA ILE A 231 -13.04 6.26 22.74
C ILE A 231 -12.02 6.82 23.74
N ASP A 232 -12.48 7.28 24.91
CA ASP A 232 -11.60 7.75 25.97
C ASP A 232 -10.61 6.65 26.44
N LEU A 233 -11.09 5.41 26.60
CA LEU A 233 -10.24 4.26 26.93
C LEU A 233 -9.23 3.93 25.83
N ASP A 234 -9.68 3.94 24.56
CA ASP A 234 -8.82 3.70 23.40
C ASP A 234 -7.68 4.76 23.34
N LEU A 235 -8.03 6.04 23.59
CA LEU A 235 -7.06 7.14 23.63
C LEU A 235 -6.04 7.03 24.76
N GLN A 236 -6.45 6.52 25.93
CA GLN A 236 -5.52 6.30 27.04
C GLN A 236 -4.52 5.18 26.75
N SER A 237 -4.77 4.35 25.75
CA SER A 237 -3.88 3.26 25.35
C SER A 237 -2.78 3.68 24.34
N LEU A 238 -2.84 4.93 23.81
CA LEU A 238 -1.85 5.53 22.90
C LEU A 238 -0.64 6.05 23.66
#